data_80040822eba54a90dd31cd8f9fa45875
#
_entry.id   80040822eba54a90dd31cd8f9fa45875
#
_cell.length_a   1.000
_cell.length_b   1.000
_cell.length_c   1.000
_cell.angle_alpha   90.00
_cell.angle_beta   90.00
_cell.angle_gamma   90.00
#
_symmetry.space_group_name_H-M   'P 1'
#
loop_
_entity.id
_entity.type
_entity.pdbx_description
1 polymer ?
#
loop_
_entity_poly.entity_id
_entity_poly.type
_entity_poly.pdbx_seq_one_letter_code
_entity_poly.pdbx_strand_id
1 'polypeptide(L)'
;MKFRSIAVEGPIGVGKTSFVELLAKRFDAHRVLEDVDNPFLKKFYEDQQGAAFQAQLVFLLSRYRQLQALAQRDLFRQVTLLDYIFPKDKIFAYLNLDDGELLVYDKLYALLEEQVPKPDLVIFLQAETRALMQRIRSRNRDYEREISETYVNEVNKAYNYFFFHYNQTPLLVIDTTSIDFVRHEGHLDELVEQIKKMEHGVQYYRPLGSSV
;
A
#
# COMPACT_ATOMS: atom_id res chain seq x y z
N MET A 1 -3.66 21.94 -4.17
CA MET A 1 -4.21 20.72 -3.55
C MET A 1 -4.14 20.86 -2.04
N LYS A 2 -5.14 20.37 -1.27
CA LYS A 2 -5.20 20.51 0.19
C LYS A 2 -4.16 19.65 0.91
N PHE A 3 -3.93 18.43 0.41
CA PHE A 3 -2.98 17.46 0.96
C PHE A 3 -1.62 17.61 0.28
N ARG A 4 -0.54 17.56 1.05
CA ARG A 4 0.84 17.64 0.57
C ARG A 4 1.51 16.27 0.52
N SER A 5 1.11 15.37 1.41
CA SER A 5 1.60 14.01 1.47
C SER A 5 0.44 13.03 1.38
N ILE A 6 0.37 12.25 0.32
CA ILE A 6 -0.69 11.27 0.08
C ILE A 6 -0.06 9.91 -0.08
N ALA A 7 -0.52 8.95 0.70
CA ALA A 7 -0.10 7.56 0.57
C ALA A 7 -1.23 6.70 -0.06
N VAL A 8 -0.84 5.83 -0.97
CA VAL A 8 -1.74 4.86 -1.60
C VAL A 8 -1.43 3.48 -1.06
N GLU A 9 -2.43 2.82 -0.52
CA GLU A 9 -2.32 1.48 0.03
C GLU A 9 -3.36 0.51 -0.54
N GLY A 10 -3.10 -0.78 -0.32
CA GLY A 10 -3.98 -1.87 -0.73
C GLY A 10 -3.25 -3.18 -0.96
N PRO A 11 -3.97 -4.29 -1.14
CA PRO A 11 -3.39 -5.61 -1.27
C PRO A 11 -2.52 -5.78 -2.53
N ILE A 12 -1.81 -6.91 -2.59
CA ILE A 12 -1.03 -7.30 -3.76
C ILE A 12 -1.95 -7.37 -5.00
N GLY A 13 -1.51 -6.79 -6.11
CA GLY A 13 -2.27 -6.80 -7.36
C GLY A 13 -3.32 -5.70 -7.52
N VAL A 14 -3.61 -4.88 -6.51
CA VAL A 14 -4.63 -3.83 -6.62
C VAL A 14 -4.27 -2.66 -7.55
N GLY A 15 -2.97 -2.45 -7.82
CA GLY A 15 -2.49 -1.42 -8.76
C GLY A 15 -1.91 -0.16 -8.10
N LYS A 16 -1.46 -0.22 -6.84
CA LYS A 16 -0.88 0.91 -6.08
C LYS A 16 0.13 1.71 -6.88
N THR A 17 1.22 1.06 -7.31
CA THR A 17 2.34 1.71 -8.01
C THR A 17 1.87 2.41 -9.27
N SER A 18 1.05 1.75 -10.09
CA SER A 18 0.48 2.35 -11.31
C SER A 18 -0.39 3.58 -10.98
N PHE A 19 -1.18 3.50 -9.90
CA PHE A 19 -2.02 4.62 -9.48
C PHE A 19 -1.17 5.80 -9.00
N VAL A 20 -0.14 5.56 -8.19
CA VAL A 20 0.82 6.59 -7.75
C VAL A 20 1.52 7.24 -8.94
N GLU A 21 1.94 6.46 -9.94
CA GLU A 21 2.58 6.99 -11.15
C GLU A 21 1.63 7.88 -11.98
N LEU A 22 0.37 7.48 -12.12
CA LEU A 22 -0.64 8.27 -12.82
C LEU A 22 -0.97 9.56 -12.07
N LEU A 23 -1.17 9.48 -10.75
CA LEU A 23 -1.41 10.65 -9.91
C LEU A 23 -0.21 11.60 -9.91
N ALA A 24 1.03 11.08 -9.88
CA ALA A 24 2.24 11.90 -9.90
C ALA A 24 2.33 12.74 -11.17
N LYS A 25 1.99 12.17 -12.32
CA LYS A 25 1.90 12.91 -13.58
C LYS A 25 0.79 13.96 -13.56
N ARG A 26 -0.37 13.62 -12.98
CA ARG A 26 -1.54 14.51 -12.95
C ARG A 26 -1.37 15.72 -12.03
N PHE A 27 -0.63 15.54 -10.93
CA PHE A 27 -0.42 16.58 -9.91
C PHE A 27 0.95 17.24 -9.96
N ASP A 28 1.81 16.85 -10.90
CA ASP A 28 3.23 17.22 -10.92
C ASP A 28 3.89 16.97 -9.56
N ALA A 29 3.69 15.75 -9.02
CA ALA A 29 4.04 15.39 -7.67
C ALA A 29 5.32 14.54 -7.62
N HIS A 30 6.07 14.69 -6.53
CA HIS A 30 7.17 13.79 -6.22
C HIS A 30 6.62 12.41 -5.81
N ARG A 31 7.20 11.34 -6.36
CA ARG A 31 6.80 9.97 -6.03
C ARG A 31 7.86 9.27 -5.20
N VAL A 32 7.41 8.51 -4.23
CA VAL A 32 8.22 7.64 -3.38
C VAL A 32 7.64 6.24 -3.46
N LEU A 33 8.32 5.38 -4.19
CA LEU A 33 7.90 3.99 -4.36
C LEU A 33 8.57 3.11 -3.31
N GLU A 34 7.86 2.09 -2.88
CA GLU A 34 8.38 1.09 -1.96
C GLU A 34 9.62 0.40 -2.57
N ASP A 35 10.68 0.34 -1.80
CA ASP A 35 11.84 -0.47 -2.14
C ASP A 35 11.50 -1.94 -1.91
N VAL A 36 11.43 -2.69 -2.99
CA VAL A 36 11.10 -4.12 -2.98
C VAL A 36 12.35 -5.02 -3.02
N ASP A 37 13.55 -4.41 -3.03
CA ASP A 37 14.81 -5.17 -2.99
C ASP A 37 15.03 -5.77 -1.60
N ASN A 38 14.64 -7.03 -1.47
CA ASN A 38 14.72 -7.77 -0.21
C ASN A 38 15.35 -9.15 -0.48
N PRO A 39 16.58 -9.40 0.00
CA PRO A 39 17.31 -10.63 -0.29
C PRO A 39 16.64 -11.89 0.27
N PHE A 40 15.71 -11.74 1.22
CA PHE A 40 14.98 -12.84 1.84
C PHE A 40 13.61 -13.09 1.22
N LEU A 41 13.13 -12.22 0.34
CA LEU A 41 11.78 -12.30 -0.23
C LEU A 41 11.56 -13.60 -1.03
N LYS A 42 12.55 -14.00 -1.84
CA LYS A 42 12.48 -15.26 -2.57
C LYS A 42 12.39 -16.47 -1.63
N LYS A 43 13.25 -16.51 -0.59
CA LYS A 43 13.25 -17.57 0.42
C LYS A 43 11.96 -17.61 1.22
N PHE A 44 11.36 -16.48 1.47
CA PHE A 44 10.04 -16.37 2.11
C PHE A 44 8.95 -17.05 1.27
N TYR A 45 8.90 -16.77 -0.04
CA TYR A 45 7.91 -17.43 -0.92
C TYR A 45 8.18 -18.94 -1.14
N GLU A 46 9.42 -19.37 -0.93
CA GLU A 46 9.81 -20.79 -0.94
C GLU A 46 9.59 -21.48 0.43
N ASP A 47 8.92 -20.82 1.38
CA ASP A 47 8.61 -21.31 2.72
C ASP A 47 9.85 -21.78 3.53
N GLN A 48 10.98 -21.13 3.33
CA GLN A 48 12.20 -21.44 4.08
C GLN A 48 12.10 -20.92 5.52
N GLN A 49 12.45 -21.79 6.49
CA GLN A 49 12.37 -21.47 7.92
C GLN A 49 13.13 -20.18 8.29
N GLY A 50 12.48 -19.28 9.04
CA GLY A 50 13.02 -18.01 9.49
C GLY A 50 13.11 -16.93 8.41
N ALA A 51 12.81 -17.24 7.16
CA ALA A 51 12.87 -16.27 6.06
C ALA A 51 11.80 -15.18 6.20
N ALA A 52 10.65 -15.51 6.76
CA ALA A 52 9.57 -14.55 7.02
C ALA A 52 10.03 -13.41 7.94
N PHE A 53 10.63 -13.75 9.08
CA PHE A 53 11.14 -12.77 10.03
C PHE A 53 12.26 -11.89 9.44
N GLN A 54 13.21 -12.51 8.74
CA GLN A 54 14.29 -11.80 8.08
C GLN A 54 13.77 -10.83 7.02
N ALA A 55 12.84 -11.29 6.17
CA ALA A 55 12.22 -10.46 5.15
C ALA A 55 11.46 -9.28 5.78
N GLN A 56 10.71 -9.55 6.86
CA GLN A 56 9.93 -8.53 7.56
C GLN A 56 10.82 -7.44 8.20
N LEU A 57 11.93 -7.83 8.82
CA LEU A 57 12.88 -6.87 9.40
C LEU A 57 13.55 -6.01 8.32
N VAL A 58 13.91 -6.58 7.18
CA VAL A 58 14.48 -5.81 6.06
C VAL A 58 13.47 -4.80 5.55
N PHE A 59 12.22 -5.19 5.34
CA PHE A 59 11.17 -4.27 4.91
C PHE A 59 10.91 -3.16 5.93
N LEU A 60 10.80 -3.49 7.22
CA LEU A 60 10.59 -2.52 8.29
C LEU A 60 11.67 -1.45 8.29
N LEU A 61 12.95 -1.86 8.25
CA LEU A 61 14.09 -0.95 8.28
C LEU A 61 14.24 -0.15 6.99
N SER A 62 13.95 -0.75 5.82
CA SER A 62 13.98 -0.04 4.53
C SER A 62 12.93 1.06 4.49
N ARG A 63 11.68 0.77 4.87
CA ARG A 63 10.59 1.76 4.96
C ARG A 63 10.92 2.88 5.94
N TYR A 64 11.43 2.52 7.12
CA TYR A 64 11.85 3.50 8.11
C TYR A 64 12.88 4.48 7.53
N ARG A 65 13.95 3.98 6.91
CA ARG A 65 15.00 4.81 6.30
C ARG A 65 14.48 5.70 5.19
N GLN A 66 13.62 5.17 4.31
CA GLN A 66 13.01 5.96 3.25
C GLN A 66 12.16 7.11 3.80
N LEU A 67 11.32 6.86 4.80
CA LEU A 67 10.44 7.86 5.38
C LEU A 67 11.21 8.89 6.22
N GLN A 68 12.27 8.50 6.91
CA GLN A 68 13.19 9.41 7.59
C GLN A 68 13.90 10.35 6.61
N ALA A 69 14.36 9.82 5.47
CA ALA A 69 15.00 10.63 4.44
C ALA A 69 14.02 11.65 3.82
N LEU A 70 12.72 11.30 3.75
CA LEU A 70 11.68 12.23 3.31
C LEU A 70 11.42 13.36 4.31
N ALA A 71 11.40 13.04 5.61
CA ALA A 71 11.20 14.04 6.65
C ALA A 71 12.31 15.11 6.66
N GLN A 72 13.50 14.77 6.19
CA GLN A 72 14.64 15.70 6.09
C GLN A 72 14.65 16.55 4.82
N ARG A 73 13.88 16.16 3.79
CA ARG A 73 13.74 16.95 2.57
C ARG A 73 12.72 18.08 2.81
N ASP A 74 12.96 19.22 2.17
CA ASP A 74 12.03 20.34 2.21
C ASP A 74 10.74 19.98 1.44
N LEU A 75 9.80 19.31 2.13
CA LEU A 75 8.48 18.89 1.62
C LEU A 75 7.56 20.08 1.31
N PHE A 76 8.03 21.32 1.49
CA PHE A 76 7.18 22.51 1.45
C PHE A 76 6.79 22.97 0.04
N ARG A 77 7.36 22.41 -1.02
CA ARG A 77 7.15 22.94 -2.37
C ARG A 77 6.38 22.04 -3.34
N GLN A 78 6.30 20.73 -3.09
CA GLN A 78 5.69 19.79 -4.04
C GLN A 78 4.87 18.73 -3.30
N VAL A 79 3.74 18.32 -3.90
CA VAL A 79 2.96 17.17 -3.40
C VAL A 79 3.83 15.92 -3.47
N THR A 80 3.80 15.11 -2.41
CA THR A 80 4.49 13.82 -2.36
C THR A 80 3.47 12.69 -2.36
N LEU A 81 3.67 11.72 -3.23
CA LEU A 81 2.86 10.52 -3.35
C LEU A 81 3.70 9.30 -2.98
N LEU A 82 3.19 8.50 -2.05
CA LEU A 82 3.82 7.26 -1.59
C LEU A 82 2.95 6.07 -2.02
N ASP A 83 3.55 4.93 -2.36
CA ASP A 83 2.80 3.69 -2.62
C ASP A 83 2.79 2.73 -1.42
N TYR A 84 3.05 3.27 -0.23
CA TYR A 84 2.95 2.56 1.05
C TYR A 84 2.77 3.52 2.23
N ILE A 85 2.28 2.97 3.37
CA ILE A 85 2.36 3.58 4.70
C ILE A 85 3.22 2.71 5.63
N PHE A 86 3.83 3.30 6.65
CA PHE A 86 4.65 2.54 7.61
C PHE A 86 3.86 1.44 8.33
N PRO A 87 2.61 1.69 8.81
CA PRO A 87 1.79 0.67 9.49
C PRO A 87 1.41 -0.54 8.64
N LYS A 88 1.54 -0.49 7.30
CA LYS A 88 1.38 -1.66 6.42
C LYS A 88 2.22 -2.85 6.87
N ASP A 89 3.40 -2.56 7.39
CA ASP A 89 4.36 -3.58 7.82
C ASP A 89 3.74 -4.56 8.83
N LYS A 90 2.92 -4.06 9.75
CA LYS A 90 2.19 -4.90 10.71
C LYS A 90 1.26 -5.92 10.05
N ILE A 91 0.60 -5.57 8.94
CA ILE A 91 -0.31 -6.48 8.24
C ILE A 91 0.41 -7.77 7.88
N PHE A 92 1.62 -7.65 7.33
CA PHE A 92 2.43 -8.80 6.94
C PHE A 92 3.10 -9.49 8.12
N ALA A 93 3.55 -8.74 9.14
CA ALA A 93 4.11 -9.32 10.35
C ALA A 93 3.11 -10.24 11.04
N TYR A 94 1.88 -9.78 11.25
CA TYR A 94 0.83 -10.55 11.92
C TYR A 94 0.32 -11.75 11.10
N LEU A 95 0.53 -11.75 9.78
CA LEU A 95 0.17 -12.89 8.92
C LEU A 95 1.24 -13.97 8.87
N ASN A 96 2.51 -13.60 9.03
CA ASN A 96 3.61 -14.46 8.64
C ASN A 96 4.59 -14.80 9.78
N LEU A 97 4.55 -14.09 10.92
CA LEU A 97 5.47 -14.31 12.03
C LEU A 97 4.82 -15.16 13.13
N ASP A 98 5.64 -15.98 13.79
CA ASP A 98 5.21 -16.65 15.00
C ASP A 98 5.17 -15.71 16.22
N ASP A 99 4.64 -16.20 17.35
CA ASP A 99 4.46 -15.38 18.56
C ASP A 99 5.78 -14.84 19.12
N GLY A 100 6.86 -15.60 19.03
CA GLY A 100 8.19 -15.19 19.50
C GLY A 100 8.80 -14.11 18.61
N GLU A 101 8.68 -14.27 17.30
CA GLU A 101 9.11 -13.32 16.28
C GLU A 101 8.30 -12.03 16.36
N LEU A 102 6.97 -12.13 16.53
CA LEU A 102 6.08 -10.98 16.72
C LEU A 102 6.44 -10.16 17.96
N LEU A 103 6.79 -10.81 19.08
CA LEU A 103 7.19 -10.10 20.30
C LEU A 103 8.42 -9.20 20.06
N VAL A 104 9.41 -9.69 19.32
CA VAL A 104 10.61 -8.92 18.97
C VAL A 104 10.29 -7.83 17.96
N TYR A 105 9.51 -8.18 16.93
CA TYR A 105 9.07 -7.27 15.89
C TYR A 105 8.30 -6.07 16.46
N ASP A 106 7.31 -6.31 17.33
CA ASP A 106 6.47 -5.25 17.89
C ASP A 106 7.26 -4.24 18.74
N LYS A 107 8.27 -4.71 19.50
CA LYS A 107 9.16 -3.82 20.24
C LYS A 107 9.96 -2.92 19.30
N LEU A 108 10.50 -3.50 18.23
CA LEU A 108 11.28 -2.74 17.26
C LEU A 108 10.37 -1.76 16.48
N TYR A 109 9.20 -2.22 16.05
CA TYR A 109 8.21 -1.39 15.37
C TYR A 109 7.82 -0.17 16.20
N ALA A 110 7.49 -0.35 17.48
CA ALA A 110 7.09 0.75 18.37
C ALA A 110 8.17 1.84 18.51
N LEU A 111 9.45 1.45 18.57
CA LEU A 111 10.57 2.39 18.64
C LEU A 111 10.73 3.22 17.35
N LEU A 112 10.37 2.65 16.21
CA LEU A 112 10.55 3.29 14.90
C LEU A 112 9.34 4.14 14.50
N GLU A 113 8.11 3.68 14.82
CA GLU A 113 6.85 4.33 14.42
C GLU A 113 6.75 5.79 14.87
N GLU A 114 7.23 6.10 16.09
CA GLU A 114 7.18 7.46 16.65
C GLU A 114 8.00 8.48 15.85
N GLN A 115 8.98 8.00 15.09
CA GLN A 115 9.90 8.83 14.33
C GLN A 115 9.53 8.96 12.85
N VAL A 116 8.45 8.32 12.43
CA VAL A 116 8.02 8.29 11.02
C VAL A 116 6.94 9.33 10.77
N PRO A 117 7.08 10.19 9.74
CA PRO A 117 6.04 11.14 9.38
C PRO A 117 4.79 10.41 8.86
N LYS A 118 3.61 10.90 9.27
CA LYS A 118 2.33 10.40 8.77
C LYS A 118 1.92 11.17 7.52
N PRO A 119 1.29 10.52 6.53
CA PRO A 119 0.73 11.22 5.38
C PRO A 119 -0.50 12.06 5.80
N ASP A 120 -0.80 13.11 5.02
CA ASP A 120 -1.99 13.94 5.24
C ASP A 120 -3.28 13.24 4.80
N LEU A 121 -3.17 12.31 3.85
CA LEU A 121 -4.27 11.49 3.33
C LEU A 121 -3.76 10.10 3.01
N VAL A 122 -4.55 9.10 3.37
CA VAL A 122 -4.36 7.72 2.89
C VAL A 122 -5.48 7.37 1.92
N ILE A 123 -5.11 6.79 0.79
CA ILE A 123 -6.03 6.22 -0.20
C ILE A 123 -5.89 4.71 -0.13
N PHE A 124 -6.93 4.02 0.32
CA PHE A 124 -6.98 2.57 0.34
C PHE A 124 -7.70 2.05 -0.90
N LEU A 125 -6.95 1.43 -1.80
CA LEU A 125 -7.50 0.71 -2.94
C LEU A 125 -7.87 -0.70 -2.51
N GLN A 126 -9.13 -1.05 -2.66
CA GLN A 126 -9.62 -2.41 -2.42
C GLN A 126 -10.13 -3.04 -3.71
N ALA A 127 -10.10 -4.37 -3.78
CA ALA A 127 -10.71 -5.14 -4.86
C ALA A 127 -11.03 -6.55 -4.37
N GLU A 128 -11.94 -7.22 -5.07
CA GLU A 128 -12.21 -8.65 -4.84
C GLU A 128 -10.97 -9.51 -5.15
N THR A 129 -10.77 -10.58 -4.40
CA THR A 129 -9.61 -11.49 -4.55
C THR A 129 -9.46 -11.99 -5.98
N ARG A 130 -10.57 -12.29 -6.67
CA ARG A 130 -10.56 -12.71 -8.08
C ARG A 130 -9.92 -11.65 -9.00
N ALA A 131 -10.28 -10.38 -8.81
CA ALA A 131 -9.72 -9.28 -9.60
C ALA A 131 -8.22 -9.08 -9.30
N LEU A 132 -7.82 -9.22 -8.03
CA LEU A 132 -6.41 -9.17 -7.62
C LEU A 132 -5.61 -10.27 -8.31
N MET A 133 -6.09 -11.52 -8.29
CA MET A 133 -5.43 -12.66 -8.93
C MET A 133 -5.29 -12.48 -10.45
N GLN A 134 -6.31 -11.96 -11.12
CA GLN A 134 -6.23 -11.65 -12.55
C GLN A 134 -5.13 -10.62 -12.85
N ARG A 135 -5.02 -9.57 -12.04
CA ARG A 135 -4.01 -8.52 -12.20
C ARG A 135 -2.60 -9.01 -11.87
N ILE A 136 -2.43 -9.85 -10.84
CA ILE A 136 -1.15 -10.50 -10.49
C ILE A 136 -0.66 -11.36 -11.65
N ARG A 137 -1.51 -12.24 -12.18
CA ARG A 137 -1.18 -13.10 -13.32
C ARG A 137 -0.83 -12.31 -14.58
N SER A 138 -1.56 -11.22 -14.88
CA SER A 138 -1.30 -10.39 -16.05
C SER A 138 0.02 -9.62 -15.98
N ARG A 139 0.48 -9.28 -14.76
CA ARG A 139 1.74 -8.59 -14.51
C ARG A 139 2.97 -9.49 -14.68
N ASN A 140 2.81 -10.81 -14.50
CA ASN A 140 3.78 -11.87 -14.75
C ASN A 140 5.18 -11.64 -14.12
N ARG A 141 5.25 -11.23 -12.85
CA ARG A 141 6.51 -11.13 -12.11
C ARG A 141 6.94 -12.51 -11.63
N ASP A 142 8.23 -12.86 -11.82
CA ASP A 142 8.73 -14.20 -11.53
C ASP A 142 8.49 -14.66 -10.09
N TYR A 143 8.72 -13.81 -9.09
CA TYR A 143 8.51 -14.12 -7.67
C TYR A 143 7.03 -14.16 -7.25
N GLU A 144 6.10 -13.72 -8.10
CA GLU A 144 4.66 -13.75 -7.84
C GLU A 144 3.95 -14.95 -8.49
N ARG A 145 4.64 -15.72 -9.33
CA ARG A 145 4.04 -16.84 -10.06
C ARG A 145 3.50 -17.95 -9.13
N GLU A 146 4.14 -18.12 -7.97
CA GLU A 146 3.80 -19.17 -6.99
C GLU A 146 2.84 -18.67 -5.90
N ILE A 147 2.42 -17.40 -5.95
CA ILE A 147 1.49 -16.85 -4.96
C ILE A 147 0.14 -17.57 -5.07
N SER A 148 -0.27 -18.25 -3.99
CA SER A 148 -1.55 -18.94 -3.93
C SER A 148 -2.72 -17.95 -3.80
N GLU A 149 -3.87 -18.33 -4.36
CA GLU A 149 -5.11 -17.54 -4.19
C GLU A 149 -5.54 -17.48 -2.73
N THR A 150 -5.29 -18.53 -1.94
CA THR A 150 -5.55 -18.56 -0.50
C THR A 150 -4.76 -17.48 0.21
N TYR A 151 -3.46 -17.36 -0.05
CA TYR A 151 -2.62 -16.32 0.55
C TYR A 151 -3.07 -14.90 0.15
N VAL A 152 -3.38 -14.68 -1.13
CA VAL A 152 -3.90 -13.37 -1.58
C VAL A 152 -5.21 -13.03 -0.89
N ASN A 153 -6.08 -14.02 -0.67
CA ASN A 153 -7.33 -13.83 0.04
C ASN A 153 -7.12 -13.46 1.53
N GLU A 154 -6.17 -14.10 2.19
CA GLU A 154 -5.82 -13.79 3.59
C GLU A 154 -5.21 -12.40 3.71
N VAL A 155 -4.28 -12.04 2.83
CA VAL A 155 -3.72 -10.68 2.74
C VAL A 155 -4.83 -9.65 2.50
N ASN A 156 -5.75 -9.93 1.57
CA ASN A 156 -6.86 -9.03 1.27
C ASN A 156 -7.78 -8.82 2.48
N LYS A 157 -8.12 -9.90 3.20
CA LYS A 157 -8.90 -9.81 4.45
C LYS A 157 -8.18 -8.99 5.52
N ALA A 158 -6.86 -9.20 5.69
CA ALA A 158 -6.05 -8.48 6.66
C ALA A 158 -5.97 -6.98 6.34
N TYR A 159 -5.82 -6.61 5.06
CA TYR A 159 -5.90 -5.21 4.62
C TYR A 159 -7.27 -4.59 4.93
N ASN A 160 -8.36 -5.28 4.58
CA ASN A 160 -9.70 -4.78 4.85
C ASN A 160 -9.95 -4.61 6.36
N TYR A 161 -9.51 -5.55 7.17
CA TYR A 161 -9.59 -5.47 8.63
C TYR A 161 -8.79 -4.29 9.17
N PHE A 162 -7.54 -4.13 8.73
CA PHE A 162 -6.67 -3.03 9.14
C PHE A 162 -7.28 -1.67 8.81
N PHE A 163 -7.72 -1.47 7.56
CA PHE A 163 -8.27 -0.19 7.13
C PHE A 163 -9.67 0.09 7.66
N PHE A 164 -10.44 -0.92 8.03
CA PHE A 164 -11.70 -0.74 8.74
C PHE A 164 -11.50 -0.09 10.12
N HIS A 165 -10.37 -0.36 10.78
CA HIS A 165 -10.02 0.21 12.09
C HIS A 165 -9.07 1.42 11.98
N TYR A 166 -8.68 1.81 10.77
CA TYR A 166 -7.72 2.89 10.57
C TYR A 166 -8.34 4.26 10.86
N ASN A 167 -7.73 5.02 11.76
CA ASN A 167 -8.21 6.34 12.20
C ASN A 167 -7.09 7.37 12.41
N GLN A 168 -5.87 7.08 11.93
CA GLN A 168 -4.72 7.94 12.19
C GLN A 168 -4.70 9.21 11.34
N THR A 169 -5.21 9.14 10.12
CA THR A 169 -5.29 10.25 9.16
C THR A 169 -6.57 10.13 8.33
N PRO A 170 -6.99 11.16 7.59
CA PRO A 170 -8.07 11.03 6.62
C PRO A 170 -7.88 9.82 5.70
N LEU A 171 -8.95 9.07 5.43
CA LEU A 171 -8.92 7.84 4.65
C LEU A 171 -9.97 7.87 3.54
N LEU A 172 -9.53 7.72 2.29
CA LEU A 172 -10.39 7.51 1.14
C LEU A 172 -10.32 6.04 0.70
N VAL A 173 -11.38 5.29 0.88
CA VAL A 173 -11.50 3.89 0.45
C VAL A 173 -12.10 3.85 -0.94
N ILE A 174 -11.40 3.23 -1.88
CA ILE A 174 -11.83 3.12 -3.28
C ILE A 174 -11.97 1.65 -3.68
N ASP A 175 -13.16 1.23 -4.05
CA ASP A 175 -13.39 -0.09 -4.66
C ASP A 175 -12.99 -0.05 -6.14
N THR A 176 -11.94 -0.78 -6.48
CA THR A 176 -11.40 -0.85 -7.84
C THR A 176 -11.76 -2.15 -8.57
N THR A 177 -12.69 -2.95 -8.02
CA THR A 177 -13.04 -4.27 -8.57
C THR A 177 -13.48 -4.20 -10.02
N SER A 178 -14.34 -3.23 -10.35
CA SER A 178 -15.00 -3.08 -11.64
C SER A 178 -14.40 -2.00 -12.55
N ILE A 179 -13.28 -1.39 -12.16
CA ILE A 179 -12.65 -0.32 -12.95
C ILE A 179 -11.19 -0.65 -13.32
N ASP A 180 -10.77 -0.08 -14.44
CA ASP A 180 -9.38 -0.09 -14.88
C ASP A 180 -8.93 1.36 -15.14
N PHE A 181 -8.37 1.98 -14.11
CA PHE A 181 -7.85 3.35 -14.15
C PHE A 181 -6.50 3.47 -14.90
N VAL A 182 -5.91 2.32 -15.28
CA VAL A 182 -4.66 2.30 -16.05
C VAL A 182 -4.96 2.43 -17.55
N ARG A 183 -6.02 1.76 -18.02
CA ARG A 183 -6.38 1.73 -19.44
C ARG A 183 -7.45 2.77 -19.81
N HIS A 184 -8.24 3.22 -18.81
CA HIS A 184 -9.36 4.13 -19.05
C HIS A 184 -9.16 5.44 -18.29
N GLU A 185 -8.81 6.50 -18.99
CA GLU A 185 -8.54 7.83 -18.43
C GLU A 185 -9.74 8.39 -17.66
N GLY A 186 -10.97 8.15 -18.12
CA GLY A 186 -12.19 8.56 -17.43
C GLY A 186 -12.29 8.02 -16.01
N HIS A 187 -11.89 6.77 -15.78
CA HIS A 187 -11.83 6.21 -14.42
C HIS A 187 -10.84 6.94 -13.54
N LEU A 188 -9.66 7.29 -14.09
CA LEU A 188 -8.67 8.07 -13.35
C LEU A 188 -9.20 9.46 -13.01
N ASP A 189 -9.86 10.13 -13.95
CA ASP A 189 -10.42 11.47 -13.73
C ASP A 189 -11.45 11.49 -12.60
N GLU A 190 -12.34 10.49 -12.57
CA GLU A 190 -13.30 10.33 -11.48
C GLU A 190 -12.59 10.17 -10.12
N LEU A 191 -11.55 9.33 -10.04
CA LEU A 191 -10.80 9.13 -8.81
C LEU A 191 -10.07 10.40 -8.37
N VAL A 192 -9.49 11.16 -9.30
CA VAL A 192 -8.86 12.46 -9.04
C VAL A 192 -9.86 13.46 -8.44
N GLU A 193 -11.08 13.49 -8.96
CA GLU A 193 -12.13 14.38 -8.40
C GLU A 193 -12.55 13.94 -6.98
N GLN A 194 -12.60 12.65 -6.67
CA GLN A 194 -12.84 12.20 -5.30
C GLN A 194 -11.70 12.59 -4.34
N ILE A 195 -10.46 12.47 -4.78
CA ILE A 195 -9.29 12.93 -3.98
C ILE A 195 -9.36 14.42 -3.69
N LYS A 196 -9.73 15.24 -4.68
CA LYS A 196 -9.87 16.70 -4.51
C LYS A 196 -11.01 17.08 -3.55
N LYS A 197 -12.11 16.31 -3.54
CA LYS A 197 -13.28 16.52 -2.67
C LYS A 197 -13.04 16.02 -1.24
N MET A 198 -12.02 15.17 -1.02
CA MET A 198 -11.71 14.63 0.29
C MET A 198 -11.35 15.76 1.28
N GLU A 199 -11.95 15.72 2.48
CA GLU A 199 -11.71 16.72 3.53
C GLU A 199 -11.13 16.09 4.80
N HIS A 200 -11.89 15.26 5.48
CA HIS A 200 -11.54 14.63 6.75
C HIS A 200 -12.34 13.34 6.97
N GLY A 201 -11.96 12.57 7.97
CA GLY A 201 -12.63 11.32 8.33
C GLY A 201 -12.41 10.20 7.32
N VAL A 202 -13.38 9.30 7.21
CA VAL A 202 -13.36 8.16 6.30
C VAL A 202 -14.44 8.35 5.24
N GLN A 203 -14.05 8.25 3.97
CA GLN A 203 -14.97 8.29 2.83
C GLN A 203 -14.81 7.02 2.01
N TYR A 204 -15.94 6.50 1.53
CA TYR A 204 -15.99 5.32 0.64
C TYR A 204 -16.46 5.74 -0.74
N TYR A 205 -15.72 5.31 -1.74
CA TYR A 205 -16.08 5.53 -3.13
C TYR A 205 -16.10 4.22 -3.90
N ARG A 206 -17.23 3.91 -4.49
CA ARG A 206 -17.41 2.80 -5.41
C ARG A 206 -17.81 3.36 -6.78
N PRO A 207 -16.87 3.35 -7.76
CA PRO A 207 -17.19 3.78 -9.10
C PRO A 207 -18.34 2.95 -9.71
N LEU A 208 -19.24 3.60 -10.39
CA LEU A 208 -20.20 2.90 -11.25
C LEU A 208 -19.39 2.35 -12.41
N GLY A 209 -19.07 1.06 -12.39
CA GLY A 209 -18.31 0.42 -13.46
C GLY A 209 -18.91 0.74 -14.83
N SER A 210 -18.07 0.90 -15.84
CA SER A 210 -18.54 1.04 -17.21
C SER A 210 -19.43 -0.15 -17.52
N SER A 211 -20.69 0.09 -17.83
CA SER A 211 -21.55 -0.92 -18.44
C SER A 211 -20.87 -1.33 -19.74
N VAL A 212 -20.37 -2.57 -19.81
CA VAL A 212 -19.83 -3.18 -21.03
C VAL A 212 -20.98 -3.43 -21.97
#